data_d1ce779cb0c36bcd371dcc7cf4c05317
#
_entry.id   d1ce779cb0c36bcd371dcc7cf4c05317
#
_cell.length_a   1.000
_cell.length_b   1.000
_cell.length_c   1.000
_cell.angle_alpha   90.00
_cell.angle_beta   90.00
_cell.angle_gamma   90.00
#
_symmetry.space_group_name_H-M   'P 1'
#
loop_
_entity.id
_entity.type
_entity.pdbx_description
1 polymer ?
#
loop_
_entity_poly.entity_id
_entity_poly.type
_entity_poly.pdbx_seq_one_letter_code
_entity_poly.pdbx_strand_id
1 'polypeptide(L)'
;MSVYKGEKLVAGRGVNTYLVRNPAWNKAILLSVEVLTGGYIAPTDGMVVGILYTHGNTSTGVSVRVNGVEVARNKAKDSDHILNVQCPVGKDDVIMISDEESQMNSAIRFVPFEDSAAEVDTSELIRNLHDPDWSQAVSITADQLVAGYTVPKRGIIVGSIIPNTYDVTGAPIIKINGIVVTYARGSSNEISHGSVQCPVCANDRASLEGISAGSCDAHISFVPYKAQ
;
A
#
# COMPACT_ATOMS: atom_id res chain seq x y z
N MET A 1 10.97 -25.16 1.68
CA MET A 1 11.60 -25.93 0.59
C MET A 1 10.50 -26.35 -0.37
N SER A 2 10.32 -25.59 -1.46
CA SER A 2 9.23 -25.85 -2.42
C SER A 2 9.66 -27.00 -3.32
N VAL A 3 8.86 -28.07 -3.30
CA VAL A 3 9.08 -29.19 -4.20
C VAL A 3 8.51 -28.81 -5.57
N TYR A 4 9.37 -28.47 -6.50
CA TYR A 4 9.02 -28.38 -7.92
C TYR A 4 8.78 -29.79 -8.45
N LYS A 5 7.55 -30.20 -8.56
CA LYS A 5 7.15 -31.21 -9.55
C LYS A 5 6.76 -30.43 -10.81
N GLY A 6 7.51 -30.68 -11.88
CA GLY A 6 7.34 -30.01 -13.15
C GLY A 6 5.97 -30.26 -13.78
N GLU A 7 5.00 -29.51 -13.38
CA GLU A 7 3.74 -29.29 -14.04
C GLU A 7 3.02 -28.20 -13.28
N LYS A 8 2.81 -27.10 -13.97
CA LYS A 8 2.11 -25.92 -13.48
C LYS A 8 2.70 -25.41 -12.18
N LEU A 9 3.37 -24.28 -12.27
CA LEU A 9 3.18 -23.29 -11.26
C LEU A 9 1.67 -23.28 -11.01
N VAL A 10 1.20 -24.00 -10.03
CA VAL A 10 0.02 -23.58 -9.30
C VAL A 10 0.55 -22.30 -8.71
N ALA A 11 0.37 -21.23 -9.46
CA ALA A 11 0.39 -19.92 -8.90
C ALA A 11 -0.47 -20.09 -7.66
N GLY A 12 0.19 -20.31 -6.53
CA GLY A 12 -0.45 -20.08 -5.29
C GLY A 12 -1.08 -18.74 -5.56
N ARG A 13 -2.38 -18.60 -5.37
CA ARG A 13 -3.18 -17.39 -5.63
C ARG A 13 -2.32 -16.23 -5.26
N GLY A 14 -1.50 -15.76 -6.19
CA GLY A 14 -0.24 -15.18 -5.82
C GLY A 14 0.06 -13.93 -6.60
N VAL A 15 0.99 -13.35 -6.12
CA VAL A 15 1.71 -12.10 -6.38
C VAL A 15 1.64 -11.55 -7.82
N ASN A 16 1.61 -12.41 -8.83
CA ASN A 16 1.65 -11.98 -10.23
C ASN A 16 0.32 -11.49 -10.80
N THR A 17 -0.81 -11.96 -10.27
CA THR A 17 -2.14 -11.55 -10.73
C THR A 17 -2.48 -10.12 -10.30
N TYR A 18 -1.90 -9.65 -9.20
CA TYR A 18 -2.22 -8.35 -8.61
C TYR A 18 -1.56 -7.18 -9.34
N LEU A 19 -0.43 -7.40 -9.97
CA LEU A 19 0.23 -6.38 -10.78
C LEU A 19 -0.52 -6.06 -12.08
N VAL A 20 -1.48 -6.89 -12.46
CA VAL A 20 -2.23 -6.81 -13.72
C VAL A 20 -3.53 -6.06 -13.60
N ARG A 21 -4.16 -6.14 -12.43
CA ARG A 21 -5.49 -5.58 -12.22
C ARG A 21 -5.41 -4.14 -11.75
N ASN A 22 -6.28 -3.30 -12.28
CA ASN A 22 -6.39 -1.92 -11.87
C ASN A 22 -7.10 -1.84 -10.53
N PRO A 23 -6.53 -1.16 -9.53
CA PRO A 23 -7.26 -0.88 -8.31
C PRO A 23 -8.44 0.05 -8.58
N ALA A 24 -9.63 -0.33 -8.15
CA ALA A 24 -10.83 0.49 -8.22
C ALA A 24 -10.88 1.43 -7.00
N TRP A 25 -10.06 2.46 -7.00
CA TRP A 25 -9.90 3.37 -5.86
C TRP A 25 -11.20 4.04 -5.42
N ASN A 26 -12.12 4.29 -6.36
CA ASN A 26 -13.44 4.85 -6.09
C ASN A 26 -14.39 3.89 -5.36
N LYS A 27 -14.03 2.61 -5.30
CA LYS A 27 -14.78 1.56 -4.57
C LYS A 27 -14.09 1.14 -3.27
N ALA A 28 -13.11 1.90 -2.81
CA ALA A 28 -12.36 1.57 -1.61
C ALA A 28 -13.26 1.58 -0.36
N ILE A 29 -13.16 0.53 0.44
CA ILE A 29 -13.94 0.32 1.67
C ILE A 29 -13.02 0.56 2.87
N LEU A 30 -13.40 1.48 3.76
CA LEU A 30 -12.69 1.69 5.01
C LEU A 30 -12.95 0.50 5.96
N LEU A 31 -11.88 -0.07 6.48
CA LEU A 31 -11.93 -1.16 7.46
C LEU A 31 -11.68 -0.58 8.86
N SER A 32 -12.71 -0.54 9.69
CA SER A 32 -12.56 -0.11 11.08
C SER A 32 -11.75 -1.13 11.89
N VAL A 33 -11.23 -0.71 13.04
CA VAL A 33 -10.53 -1.59 13.98
C VAL A 33 -11.40 -2.78 14.36
N GLU A 34 -12.68 -2.56 14.66
CA GLU A 34 -13.65 -3.61 15.03
C GLU A 34 -13.81 -4.65 13.91
N VAL A 35 -13.93 -4.20 12.66
CA VAL A 35 -14.04 -5.08 11.50
C VAL A 35 -12.77 -5.92 11.33
N LEU A 36 -11.60 -5.29 11.49
CA LEU A 36 -10.32 -5.99 11.37
C LEU A 36 -10.06 -6.95 12.53
N THR A 37 -10.49 -6.61 13.76
CA THR A 37 -10.40 -7.51 14.92
C THR A 37 -11.31 -8.72 14.76
N GLY A 38 -12.51 -8.53 14.19
CA GLY A 38 -13.45 -9.62 13.89
C GLY A 38 -13.05 -10.48 12.70
N GLY A 39 -12.12 -10.01 11.88
CA GLY A 39 -11.72 -10.66 10.63
C GLY A 39 -12.58 -10.22 9.44
N TYR A 40 -12.03 -9.36 8.59
CA TYR A 40 -12.65 -8.96 7.34
C TYR A 40 -12.41 -10.00 6.26
N ILE A 41 -13.48 -10.49 5.65
CA ILE A 41 -13.39 -11.43 4.51
C ILE A 41 -13.45 -10.60 3.22
N ALA A 42 -12.41 -10.69 2.39
CA ALA A 42 -12.36 -9.99 1.12
C ALA A 42 -13.44 -10.51 0.15
N PRO A 43 -14.38 -9.67 -0.30
CA PRO A 43 -15.49 -10.12 -1.17
C PRO A 43 -15.04 -10.44 -2.59
N THR A 44 -13.92 -9.88 -3.01
CA THR A 44 -13.29 -10.03 -4.32
C THR A 44 -11.77 -9.98 -4.18
N ASP A 45 -11.06 -10.25 -5.26
CA ASP A 45 -9.64 -9.93 -5.32
C ASP A 45 -9.44 -8.42 -5.21
N GLY A 46 -8.39 -7.99 -4.52
CA GLY A 46 -8.11 -6.60 -4.28
C GLY A 46 -6.77 -6.37 -3.58
N MET A 47 -6.63 -5.23 -2.96
CA MET A 47 -5.49 -4.92 -2.10
C MET A 47 -5.96 -4.31 -0.78
N VAL A 48 -5.24 -4.61 0.28
CA VAL A 48 -5.35 -3.90 1.55
C VAL A 48 -4.26 -2.83 1.59
N VAL A 49 -4.65 -1.59 1.82
CA VAL A 49 -3.74 -0.45 1.81
C VAL A 49 -4.11 0.56 2.87
N GLY A 50 -3.11 1.18 3.47
CA GLY A 50 -3.31 2.27 4.42
C GLY A 50 -2.44 2.17 5.64
N ILE A 51 -2.92 2.76 6.73
CA ILE A 51 -2.19 2.87 7.97
C ILE A 51 -3.05 2.42 9.15
N LEU A 52 -2.38 1.82 10.14
CA LEU A 52 -2.91 1.58 11.45
C LEU A 52 -2.14 2.42 12.46
N TYR A 53 -2.86 3.19 13.22
CA TYR A 53 -2.30 4.08 14.23
C TYR A 53 -2.52 3.49 15.61
N THR A 54 -1.46 3.35 16.40
CA THR A 54 -1.56 2.88 17.78
C THR A 54 -1.09 3.96 18.73
N HIS A 55 -1.84 4.17 19.81
CA HIS A 55 -1.52 5.11 20.88
C HIS A 55 -1.07 4.35 22.12
N GLY A 56 0.04 4.76 22.71
CA GLY A 56 0.49 4.28 24.01
C GLY A 56 1.49 3.13 23.96
N ASN A 57 1.80 2.65 25.16
CA ASN A 57 2.86 1.68 25.41
C ASN A 57 2.35 0.25 25.14
N THR A 58 2.55 -0.24 23.93
CA THR A 58 2.18 -1.62 23.56
C THR A 58 3.41 -2.53 23.68
N SER A 59 3.44 -3.37 24.70
CA SER A 59 4.56 -4.30 24.90
C SER A 59 4.65 -5.39 23.83
N THR A 60 3.56 -5.64 23.10
CA THR A 60 3.39 -6.77 22.17
C THR A 60 3.50 -6.40 20.70
N GLY A 61 3.23 -5.15 20.36
CA GLY A 61 3.17 -4.68 18.96
C GLY A 61 1.91 -5.12 18.24
N VAL A 62 1.55 -4.36 17.21
CA VAL A 62 0.39 -4.61 16.34
C VAL A 62 0.83 -5.24 15.04
N SER A 63 0.09 -6.21 14.55
CA SER A 63 0.31 -6.77 13.22
C SER A 63 -0.98 -6.86 12.41
N VAL A 64 -0.84 -6.68 11.10
CA VAL A 64 -1.88 -7.03 10.13
C VAL A 64 -1.56 -8.39 9.55
N ARG A 65 -2.55 -9.26 9.50
CA ARG A 65 -2.44 -10.63 9.01
C ARG A 65 -3.43 -10.89 7.90
N VAL A 66 -3.00 -11.68 6.94
CA VAL A 66 -3.86 -12.23 5.89
C VAL A 66 -3.81 -13.75 6.00
N ASN A 67 -4.95 -14.40 6.22
CA ASN A 67 -5.06 -15.85 6.46
C ASN A 67 -4.10 -16.35 7.57
N GLY A 68 -3.95 -15.55 8.63
CA GLY A 68 -3.05 -15.85 9.73
C GLY A 68 -1.56 -15.54 9.48
N VAL A 69 -1.17 -15.24 8.24
CA VAL A 69 0.20 -14.85 7.89
C VAL A 69 0.40 -13.35 8.16
N GLU A 70 1.42 -13.00 8.92
CA GLU A 70 1.76 -11.62 9.21
C GLU A 70 2.32 -10.93 7.96
N VAL A 71 1.66 -9.87 7.49
CA VAL A 71 2.04 -9.09 6.30
C VAL A 71 2.60 -7.73 6.64
N ALA A 72 2.29 -7.23 7.82
CA ALA A 72 2.87 -6.00 8.36
C ALA A 72 2.89 -6.08 9.88
N ARG A 73 3.95 -5.57 10.49
CA ARG A 73 4.10 -5.50 11.95
C ARG A 73 4.77 -4.22 12.37
N ASN A 74 4.30 -3.66 13.47
CA ASN A 74 5.03 -2.64 14.21
C ASN A 74 5.20 -3.09 15.66
N LYS A 75 6.40 -2.93 16.19
CA LYS A 75 6.70 -3.22 17.58
C LYS A 75 7.06 -1.91 18.27
N ALA A 76 6.11 -1.42 19.02
CA ALA A 76 6.24 -0.18 19.76
C ALA A 76 6.76 -0.39 21.17
N LYS A 77 7.64 0.49 21.60
CA LYS A 77 7.98 0.65 23.00
C LYS A 77 7.95 2.16 23.29
N ASP A 78 7.00 2.57 24.13
CA ASP A 78 6.95 3.91 24.73
C ASP A 78 6.49 5.09 23.84
N SER A 79 5.90 4.88 22.66
CA SER A 79 5.39 6.00 21.84
C SER A 79 4.26 5.61 20.87
N ASP A 80 3.62 6.61 20.27
CA ASP A 80 2.66 6.41 19.19
C ASP A 80 3.34 5.83 17.95
N HIS A 81 2.75 4.79 17.37
CA HIS A 81 3.33 4.11 16.21
C HIS A 81 2.36 4.01 15.04
N ILE A 82 2.96 3.94 13.86
CA ILE A 82 2.25 3.83 12.61
C ILE A 82 2.71 2.57 11.90
N LEU A 83 1.75 1.76 11.53
CA LEU A 83 1.95 0.59 10.70
C LEU A 83 1.41 0.89 9.31
N ASN A 84 2.28 0.86 8.32
CA ASN A 84 1.88 0.92 6.92
C ASN A 84 1.59 -0.50 6.41
N VAL A 85 0.49 -0.67 5.69
CA VAL A 85 0.15 -1.92 5.03
C VAL A 85 -0.13 -1.69 3.56
N GLN A 86 0.45 -2.53 2.73
CA GLN A 86 0.18 -2.62 1.30
C GLN A 86 0.31 -4.10 0.92
N CYS A 87 -0.80 -4.78 0.81
CA CYS A 87 -0.83 -6.21 0.59
C CYS A 87 -1.93 -6.58 -0.40
N PRO A 88 -1.62 -7.29 -1.48
CA PRO A 88 -2.64 -7.90 -2.32
C PRO A 88 -3.36 -9.01 -1.56
N VAL A 89 -4.65 -9.15 -1.81
CA VAL A 89 -5.50 -10.19 -1.22
C VAL A 89 -6.41 -10.78 -2.28
N GLY A 90 -6.67 -12.06 -2.16
CA GLY A 90 -7.62 -12.78 -3.00
C GLY A 90 -9.04 -12.73 -2.42
N LYS A 91 -10.02 -13.07 -3.25
CA LYS A 91 -11.37 -13.32 -2.77
C LYS A 91 -11.35 -14.38 -1.66
N ASP A 92 -12.17 -14.18 -0.64
CA ASP A 92 -12.31 -15.02 0.55
C ASP A 92 -11.09 -15.03 1.48
N ASP A 93 -10.03 -14.24 1.22
CA ASP A 93 -8.95 -14.03 2.17
C ASP A 93 -9.45 -13.29 3.41
N VAL A 94 -8.95 -13.70 4.57
CA VAL A 94 -9.31 -13.11 5.86
C VAL A 94 -8.23 -12.14 6.29
N ILE A 95 -8.60 -10.86 6.43
CA ILE A 95 -7.73 -9.79 6.89
C ILE A 95 -8.04 -9.50 8.36
N MET A 96 -7.02 -9.59 9.20
CA MET A 96 -7.15 -9.37 10.64
C MET A 96 -6.04 -8.49 11.17
N ILE A 97 -6.34 -7.77 12.24
CA ILE A 97 -5.31 -7.23 13.14
C ILE A 97 -5.17 -8.17 14.33
N SER A 98 -3.93 -8.41 14.74
CA SER A 98 -3.66 -9.05 16.04
C SER A 98 -3.22 -7.97 16.98
N ASP A 99 -4.04 -7.63 17.91
CA ASP A 99 -3.64 -7.02 19.16
C ASP A 99 -4.77 -6.93 20.18
N GLU A 100 -4.38 -6.84 21.44
CA GLU A 100 -5.27 -6.80 22.59
C GLU A 100 -5.45 -5.38 23.15
N GLU A 101 -4.95 -4.31 22.49
CA GLU A 101 -4.92 -2.99 23.09
C GLU A 101 -5.94 -1.98 22.53
N SER A 102 -6.49 -1.20 23.42
CA SER A 102 -7.76 -0.48 23.31
C SER A 102 -7.71 0.88 22.61
N GLN A 103 -6.59 1.33 22.08
CA GLN A 103 -6.47 2.65 21.43
C GLN A 103 -5.80 2.58 20.07
N MET A 104 -6.57 2.09 19.09
CA MET A 104 -6.14 2.04 17.69
C MET A 104 -7.07 2.85 16.81
N ASN A 105 -6.50 3.56 15.85
CA ASN A 105 -7.24 4.16 14.75
C ASN A 105 -6.80 3.53 13.44
N SER A 106 -7.77 3.12 12.62
CA SER A 106 -7.49 2.52 11.32
C SER A 106 -7.85 3.48 10.18
N ALA A 107 -6.91 3.71 9.27
CA ALA A 107 -7.16 4.23 7.95
C ALA A 107 -6.87 3.19 6.87
N ILE A 108 -6.94 1.90 7.24
CA ILE A 108 -6.79 0.78 6.32
C ILE A 108 -8.04 0.68 5.44
N ARG A 109 -7.83 0.45 4.15
CA ARG A 109 -8.90 0.24 3.19
C ARG A 109 -8.68 -1.05 2.42
N PHE A 110 -9.77 -1.71 2.09
CA PHE A 110 -9.82 -2.70 1.04
C PHE A 110 -10.16 -1.98 -0.26
N VAL A 111 -9.32 -2.14 -1.27
CA VAL A 111 -9.51 -1.60 -2.62
C VAL A 111 -9.69 -2.78 -3.56
N PRO A 112 -10.90 -3.03 -4.08
CA PRO A 112 -11.09 -4.12 -5.03
C PRO A 112 -10.32 -3.85 -6.32
N PHE A 113 -9.93 -4.89 -7.02
CA PHE A 113 -9.47 -4.75 -8.39
C PHE A 113 -10.68 -4.64 -9.33
N GLU A 114 -10.53 -3.85 -10.39
CA GLU A 114 -11.54 -3.81 -11.45
C GLU A 114 -11.65 -5.20 -12.09
N ASP A 115 -12.89 -5.66 -12.24
CA ASP A 115 -13.14 -6.86 -13.02
C ASP A 115 -12.74 -6.58 -14.46
N SER A 116 -11.63 -7.16 -14.89
CA SER A 116 -11.34 -7.24 -16.30
C SER A 116 -12.32 -8.25 -16.90
N ALA A 117 -13.43 -7.77 -17.46
CA ALA A 117 -14.48 -8.57 -18.06
C ALA A 117 -14.07 -9.31 -19.35
N ALA A 118 -12.79 -9.45 -19.62
CA ALA A 118 -12.26 -10.27 -20.69
C ALA A 118 -11.69 -11.55 -20.10
N GLU A 119 -12.25 -12.69 -20.44
CA GLU A 119 -11.50 -13.95 -20.45
C GLU A 119 -10.30 -13.76 -21.37
N VAL A 120 -9.22 -13.29 -20.81
CA VAL A 120 -7.97 -13.17 -21.54
C VAL A 120 -7.26 -14.50 -21.40
N ASP A 121 -6.84 -15.07 -22.52
CA ASP A 121 -6.01 -16.26 -22.56
C ASP A 121 -4.81 -16.08 -21.63
N THR A 122 -4.84 -16.76 -20.49
CA THR A 122 -3.87 -16.60 -19.41
C THR A 122 -2.44 -16.96 -19.82
N SER A 123 -2.25 -17.71 -20.89
CA SER A 123 -0.93 -18.12 -21.36
C SER A 123 -0.15 -17.00 -22.05
N GLU A 124 -0.83 -16.09 -22.73
CA GLU A 124 -0.24 -14.86 -23.29
C GLU A 124 -0.12 -13.75 -22.26
N LEU A 125 -1.09 -13.68 -21.34
CA LEU A 125 -1.07 -12.69 -20.25
C LEU A 125 0.14 -12.86 -19.31
N ILE A 126 0.53 -14.08 -19.00
CA ILE A 126 1.68 -14.36 -18.12
C ILE A 126 2.99 -13.87 -18.75
N ARG A 127 3.07 -13.81 -20.07
CA ARG A 127 4.27 -13.30 -20.78
C ARG A 127 4.32 -11.77 -20.89
N ASN A 128 3.16 -11.12 -20.84
CA ASN A 128 3.03 -9.66 -21.04
C ASN A 128 2.64 -8.92 -19.78
N LEU A 129 2.71 -9.57 -18.63
CA LEU A 129 2.38 -9.01 -17.35
C LEU A 129 3.36 -7.89 -17.01
N HIS A 130 2.90 -6.71 -17.27
CA HIS A 130 3.30 -5.40 -16.79
C HIS A 130 4.60 -5.38 -16.00
N ASP A 131 5.69 -5.82 -16.65
CA ASP A 131 7.00 -5.55 -16.11
C ASP A 131 7.16 -4.04 -16.03
N PRO A 132 7.51 -3.49 -14.88
CA PRO A 132 7.83 -2.08 -14.78
C PRO A 132 8.97 -1.76 -15.76
N ASP A 133 8.78 -0.74 -16.55
CA ASP A 133 9.85 -0.22 -17.43
C ASP A 133 10.72 0.76 -16.65
N TRP A 134 11.65 0.21 -15.90
CA TRP A 134 12.57 1.00 -15.08
C TRP A 134 13.42 1.99 -15.89
N SER A 135 13.62 1.73 -17.18
CA SER A 135 14.35 2.66 -18.07
C SER A 135 13.57 3.96 -18.33
N GLN A 136 12.27 3.94 -18.10
CA GLN A 136 11.36 5.07 -18.24
C GLN A 136 10.85 5.60 -16.90
N ALA A 137 11.52 5.27 -15.81
CA ALA A 137 11.19 5.81 -14.51
C ALA A 137 11.29 7.35 -14.49
N VAL A 138 10.24 7.99 -14.00
CA VAL A 138 10.16 9.45 -13.86
C VAL A 138 10.15 9.79 -12.39
N SER A 139 11.14 10.55 -11.94
CA SER A 139 11.16 11.08 -10.58
C SER A 139 10.05 12.10 -10.40
N ILE A 140 9.32 12.01 -9.30
CA ILE A 140 8.25 12.92 -8.93
C ILE A 140 8.76 13.75 -7.75
N THR A 141 8.84 15.07 -7.92
CA THR A 141 9.29 15.95 -6.84
C THR A 141 8.21 16.14 -5.77
N ALA A 142 8.62 16.53 -4.57
CA ALA A 142 7.68 16.86 -3.50
C ALA A 142 6.70 17.97 -3.91
N ASP A 143 7.16 19.00 -4.65
CA ASP A 143 6.29 20.06 -5.17
C ASP A 143 5.23 19.54 -6.12
N GLN A 144 5.59 18.60 -7.01
CA GLN A 144 4.64 17.96 -7.91
C GLN A 144 3.59 17.16 -7.14
N LEU A 145 3.99 16.47 -6.09
CA LEU A 145 3.06 15.73 -5.23
C LEU A 145 2.14 16.65 -4.44
N VAL A 146 2.66 17.78 -3.91
CA VAL A 146 1.83 18.77 -3.21
C VAL A 146 0.82 19.40 -4.17
N ALA A 147 1.20 19.69 -5.41
CA ALA A 147 0.30 20.18 -6.45
C ALA A 147 -0.69 19.08 -6.94
N GLY A 148 -0.38 17.83 -6.70
CA GLY A 148 -1.11 16.66 -7.17
C GLY A 148 -0.64 16.18 -8.53
N TYR A 149 0.20 15.16 -8.52
CA TYR A 149 0.73 14.53 -9.72
C TYR A 149 -0.34 13.66 -10.38
N THR A 150 -0.67 13.97 -11.63
CA THR A 150 -1.58 13.15 -12.43
C THR A 150 -0.78 12.08 -13.18
N VAL A 151 -1.12 10.83 -12.96
CA VAL A 151 -0.47 9.67 -13.58
C VAL A 151 -0.76 9.64 -15.08
N PRO A 152 0.26 9.69 -15.97
CA PRO A 152 0.01 9.80 -17.42
C PRO A 152 -0.44 8.51 -18.08
N LYS A 153 -0.08 7.35 -17.54
CA LYS A 153 -0.41 6.01 -18.05
C LYS A 153 -0.34 4.99 -16.92
N ARG A 154 -0.73 3.75 -17.18
CA ARG A 154 -0.63 2.67 -16.18
C ARG A 154 0.81 2.42 -15.76
N GLY A 155 1.02 2.14 -14.48
CA GLY A 155 2.34 1.91 -13.93
C GLY A 155 2.29 1.65 -12.42
N ILE A 156 3.40 1.93 -11.78
CA ILE A 156 3.55 1.82 -10.34
C ILE A 156 4.19 3.12 -9.79
N ILE A 157 3.70 3.59 -8.68
CA ILE A 157 4.37 4.61 -7.88
C ILE A 157 5.19 3.89 -6.82
N VAL A 158 6.50 4.15 -6.80
CA VAL A 158 7.43 3.52 -5.87
C VAL A 158 8.31 4.57 -5.20
N GLY A 159 8.75 4.30 -3.98
CA GLY A 159 9.73 5.14 -3.32
C GLY A 159 9.51 5.28 -1.84
N SER A 160 10.06 6.36 -1.29
CA SER A 160 9.97 6.67 0.13
C SER A 160 9.84 8.16 0.38
N ILE A 161 9.27 8.52 1.51
CA ILE A 161 9.22 9.87 2.05
C ILE A 161 9.88 9.88 3.44
N ILE A 162 10.66 10.92 3.69
CA ILE A 162 11.45 11.08 4.91
C ILE A 162 11.21 12.49 5.42
N PRO A 163 10.66 12.70 6.62
CA PRO A 163 10.56 14.04 7.21
C PRO A 163 11.96 14.60 7.47
N ASN A 164 12.19 15.88 7.13
CA ASN A 164 13.47 16.57 7.36
C ASN A 164 13.58 17.14 8.77
N THR A 165 12.50 17.18 9.52
CA THR A 165 12.46 17.77 10.85
C THR A 165 11.86 16.81 11.86
N TYR A 166 12.35 16.90 13.08
CA TYR A 166 11.77 16.23 14.24
C TYR A 166 10.49 16.92 14.74
N ASP A 167 10.04 17.99 14.06
CA ASP A 167 8.88 18.75 14.49
C ASP A 167 7.60 18.02 14.10
N VAL A 168 6.80 17.76 15.11
CA VAL A 168 5.63 16.86 15.11
C VAL A 168 4.38 17.48 14.48
N THR A 169 4.46 18.73 13.99
CA THR A 169 3.28 19.47 13.53
C THR A 169 2.80 19.07 12.13
N GLY A 170 3.54 18.27 11.41
CA GLY A 170 3.14 17.79 10.10
C GLY A 170 3.81 16.46 9.75
N ALA A 171 3.01 15.49 9.43
CA ALA A 171 3.50 14.20 8.98
C ALA A 171 3.24 14.06 7.48
N PRO A 172 4.25 13.74 6.66
CA PRO A 172 4.04 13.52 5.24
C PRO A 172 3.18 12.30 4.98
N ILE A 173 2.13 12.49 4.19
CA ILE A 173 1.14 11.46 3.83
C ILE A 173 1.08 11.41 2.32
N ILE A 174 1.35 10.25 1.72
CA ILE A 174 1.07 10.02 0.30
C ILE A 174 -0.33 9.45 0.16
N LYS A 175 -1.10 10.05 -0.74
CA LYS A 175 -2.44 9.58 -1.12
C LYS A 175 -2.50 9.29 -2.61
N ILE A 176 -3.27 8.28 -2.97
CA ILE A 176 -3.71 8.02 -4.34
C ILE A 176 -5.22 8.21 -4.39
N ASN A 177 -5.68 9.12 -5.23
CA ASN A 177 -7.11 9.50 -5.32
C ASN A 177 -7.74 9.82 -3.95
N GLY A 178 -7.00 10.50 -3.09
CA GLY A 178 -7.43 10.86 -1.74
C GLY A 178 -7.32 9.74 -0.70
N ILE A 179 -6.92 8.52 -1.09
CA ILE A 179 -6.74 7.39 -0.19
C ILE A 179 -5.30 7.35 0.30
N VAL A 180 -5.13 7.29 1.63
CA VAL A 180 -3.80 7.18 2.25
C VAL A 180 -3.17 5.84 1.88
N VAL A 181 -2.00 5.89 1.26
CA VAL A 181 -1.22 4.69 0.89
C VAL A 181 0.05 4.57 1.71
N THR A 182 0.61 5.66 2.18
CA THR A 182 1.74 5.63 3.12
C THR A 182 1.80 6.92 3.94
N TYR A 183 2.49 6.81 5.05
CA TYR A 183 2.68 7.87 6.03
C TYR A 183 4.09 7.77 6.63
N ALA A 184 4.68 8.92 6.92
CA ALA A 184 5.91 8.98 7.70
C ALA A 184 5.76 9.98 8.85
N ARG A 185 6.52 9.83 9.91
CA ARG A 185 6.48 10.73 11.07
C ARG A 185 7.90 11.03 11.55
N GLY A 186 8.15 12.30 11.87
CA GLY A 186 9.26 12.71 12.71
C GLY A 186 8.78 12.82 14.16
N SER A 187 9.48 12.23 15.12
CA SER A 187 9.32 12.50 16.54
C SER A 187 10.61 13.10 17.07
N SER A 188 10.58 13.69 18.27
CA SER A 188 11.75 14.34 18.88
C SER A 188 13.01 13.46 18.95
N ASN A 189 12.88 12.15 18.79
CA ASN A 189 13.97 11.19 18.91
C ASN A 189 14.05 10.19 17.76
N GLU A 190 13.06 10.13 16.84
CA GLU A 190 13.02 9.15 15.77
C GLU A 190 12.37 9.73 14.51
N ILE A 191 12.94 9.39 13.38
CA ILE A 191 12.34 9.63 12.06
C ILE A 191 11.86 8.30 11.51
N SER A 192 10.56 8.18 11.28
CA SER A 192 10.01 7.04 10.55
C SER A 192 9.94 7.35 9.07
N HIS A 193 10.30 6.37 8.26
CA HIS A 193 10.22 6.47 6.81
C HIS A 193 8.88 5.90 6.34
N GLY A 194 8.22 6.57 5.42
CA GLY A 194 7.09 6.02 4.69
C GLY A 194 7.56 5.46 3.35
N SER A 195 7.26 4.21 3.07
CA SER A 195 7.51 3.61 1.75
C SER A 195 6.21 3.43 0.99
N VAL A 196 6.25 3.60 -0.33
CA VAL A 196 5.13 3.37 -1.23
C VAL A 196 5.52 2.41 -2.34
N GLN A 197 4.65 1.47 -2.63
CA GLN A 197 4.72 0.61 -3.82
C GLN A 197 3.29 0.32 -4.26
N CYS A 198 2.74 1.21 -5.06
CA CYS A 198 1.31 1.21 -5.34
C CYS A 198 1.05 1.20 -6.85
N PRO A 199 0.34 0.19 -7.40
CA PRO A 199 -0.10 0.21 -8.78
C PRO A 199 -1.09 1.36 -9.01
N VAL A 200 -0.97 2.00 -10.17
CA VAL A 200 -1.79 3.15 -10.54
C VAL A 200 -2.21 3.07 -12.00
N CYS A 201 -3.35 3.70 -12.29
CA CYS A 201 -3.92 3.81 -13.62
C CYS A 201 -3.65 5.19 -14.22
N ALA A 202 -3.85 5.32 -15.53
CA ALA A 202 -3.89 6.63 -16.15
C ALA A 202 -4.96 7.51 -15.49
N ASN A 203 -4.62 8.77 -15.27
CA ASN A 203 -5.43 9.79 -14.60
C ASN A 203 -5.62 9.61 -13.08
N ASP A 204 -5.04 8.59 -12.45
CA ASP A 204 -4.95 8.57 -10.99
C ASP A 204 -4.15 9.79 -10.50
N ARG A 205 -4.52 10.31 -9.34
CA ARG A 205 -3.86 11.46 -8.74
C ARG A 205 -3.09 11.04 -7.50
N ALA A 206 -1.77 11.21 -7.53
CA ALA A 206 -0.91 11.08 -6.36
C ALA A 206 -0.71 12.44 -5.71
N SER A 207 -0.84 12.53 -4.39
CA SER A 207 -0.63 13.77 -3.64
C SER A 207 0.18 13.53 -2.36
N LEU A 208 0.91 14.58 -1.96
CA LEU A 208 1.57 14.70 -0.67
C LEU A 208 0.80 15.70 0.18
N GLU A 209 0.40 15.30 1.37
CA GLU A 209 -0.32 16.13 2.32
C GLU A 209 0.34 16.09 3.70
N GLY A 210 -0.14 16.95 4.59
CA GLY A 210 0.29 17.02 6.00
C GLY A 210 1.60 17.74 6.24
N ILE A 211 2.32 18.14 5.18
CA ILE A 211 3.62 18.82 5.28
C ILE A 211 3.86 19.69 4.04
N SER A 212 4.71 20.73 4.17
CA SER A 212 5.19 21.47 3.00
C SER A 212 6.28 20.69 2.26
N ALA A 213 6.41 20.89 0.96
CA ALA A 213 7.37 20.19 0.11
C ALA A 213 8.84 20.30 0.61
N GLY A 214 9.20 21.44 1.17
CA GLY A 214 10.57 21.68 1.71
C GLY A 214 10.84 21.03 3.06
N SER A 215 9.84 20.42 3.70
CA SER A 215 9.99 19.81 5.03
C SER A 215 10.12 18.28 4.99
N CYS A 216 10.20 17.70 3.81
CA CYS A 216 10.46 16.28 3.62
C CYS A 216 11.29 16.01 2.37
N ASP A 217 12.09 14.95 2.40
CA ASP A 217 12.72 14.37 1.23
C ASP A 217 11.80 13.32 0.64
N ALA A 218 11.33 13.55 -0.58
CA ALA A 218 10.50 12.63 -1.32
C ALA A 218 11.32 11.97 -2.44
N HIS A 219 11.65 10.72 -2.26
CA HIS A 219 12.31 9.88 -3.28
C HIS A 219 11.25 9.01 -3.94
N ILE A 220 10.34 9.63 -4.68
CA ILE A 220 9.21 8.97 -5.32
C ILE A 220 9.42 8.96 -6.83
N SER A 221 9.12 7.83 -7.45
CA SER A 221 9.15 7.68 -8.90
C SER A 221 7.86 7.05 -9.40
N PHE A 222 7.42 7.51 -10.56
CA PHE A 222 6.45 6.80 -11.38
C PHE A 222 7.21 5.93 -12.38
N VAL A 223 6.92 4.64 -12.40
CA VAL A 223 7.49 3.67 -13.34
C VAL A 223 6.35 3.14 -14.19
N PRO A 224 6.29 3.46 -15.48
CA PRO A 224 5.27 2.90 -16.36
C PRO A 224 5.47 1.40 -16.53
N TYR A 225 4.42 0.69 -16.83
CA TYR A 225 4.56 -0.67 -17.35
C TYR A 225 5.01 -0.62 -18.81
N LYS A 226 5.76 -1.63 -19.23
CA LYS A 226 6.17 -1.78 -20.63
C LYS A 226 4.96 -1.75 -21.55
N ALA A 227 5.08 -1.07 -22.68
CA ALA A 227 4.05 -1.14 -23.71
C ALA A 227 3.98 -2.58 -24.25
N GLN A 228 2.77 -3.05 -24.45
CA GLN A 228 2.50 -4.31 -25.14
C GLN A 228 2.64 -4.13 -26.64
#